data_99bbea81c329dfe6ecd18e54cd45dca4
#
_entry.id   99bbea81c329dfe6ecd18e54cd45dca4
#
_cell.length_a   1.000
_cell.length_b   1.000
_cell.length_c   1.000
_cell.angle_alpha   90.00
_cell.angle_beta   90.00
_cell.angle_gamma   90.00
#
_symmetry.space_group_name_H-M   'P 1'
#
loop_
_entity.id
_entity.type
_entity.pdbx_description
1 polymer ?
#
loop_
_entity_poly.entity_id
_entity_poly.type
_entity_poly.pdbx_seq_one_letter_code
_entity_poly.pdbx_strand_id
1 'polypeptide(L)'
;MTPTFRSPRTFDPRYSLLGRAFRAWTGDRLRGEALFIVALTGLALALLMAHYLGWALLKPVLTENPDWQLLFWLGQLASAGLWAGLGLVGLRPAVTVACTPSGLEIEQGGRCRTVSYDALEAAEAISATTYHRHYRRYAATAVFVGALRDEVLLLRTERGPVVLGLADAEAQAALRSRIEPTEADASPPVPQP
;
A
#
# COMPACT_ATOMS: atom_id res chain seq x y z
N MET A 1 -3.13 -25.07 16.37
CA MET A 1 -2.62 -23.70 16.27
C MET A 1 -2.97 -23.15 14.90
N THR A 2 -3.65 -22.01 14.83
CA THR A 2 -4.02 -21.37 13.57
C THR A 2 -2.77 -20.69 12.98
N PRO A 3 -2.26 -21.13 11.82
CA PRO A 3 -1.09 -20.49 11.24
C PRO A 3 -1.44 -19.09 10.77
N THR A 4 -0.59 -18.14 11.14
CA THR A 4 -0.76 -16.73 10.81
C THR A 4 0.43 -16.23 10.03
N PHE A 5 0.18 -15.65 8.88
CA PHE A 5 1.19 -15.02 8.01
C PHE A 5 1.07 -13.51 8.13
N ARG A 6 2.20 -12.82 8.31
CA ARG A 6 2.20 -11.37 8.47
C ARG A 6 3.28 -10.73 7.62
N SER A 7 2.91 -9.74 6.82
CA SER A 7 3.88 -8.90 6.13
C SER A 7 4.44 -7.81 7.05
N PRO A 8 5.70 -7.37 6.87
CA PRO A 8 6.22 -6.19 7.57
C PRO A 8 5.46 -4.93 7.13
N ARG A 9 5.54 -3.88 7.95
CA ARG A 9 5.13 -2.54 7.53
C ARG A 9 6.15 -2.01 6.52
N THR A 10 5.67 -1.41 5.44
CA THR A 10 6.53 -0.83 4.39
C THR A 10 6.31 0.67 4.30
N PHE A 11 7.37 1.38 3.92
CA PHE A 11 7.29 2.82 3.68
C PHE A 11 6.43 3.08 2.44
N ASP A 12 5.42 3.93 2.59
CA ASP A 12 4.55 4.34 1.50
C ASP A 12 3.96 5.73 1.80
N PRO A 13 4.38 6.78 1.07
CA PRO A 13 3.91 8.15 1.28
C PRO A 13 2.38 8.32 1.22
N ARG A 14 1.68 7.44 0.49
CA ARG A 14 0.21 7.45 0.43
C ARG A 14 -0.45 7.20 1.79
N TYR A 15 0.29 6.65 2.75
CA TYR A 15 -0.14 6.45 4.14
C TYR A 15 0.36 7.54 5.10
N SER A 16 0.99 8.62 4.60
CA SER A 16 1.30 9.83 5.37
C SER A 16 0.04 10.49 5.93
N LEU A 17 0.22 11.48 6.79
CA LEU A 17 -0.91 12.24 7.35
C LEU A 17 -1.75 12.88 6.25
N LEU A 18 -1.10 13.55 5.28
CA LEU A 18 -1.79 14.15 4.13
C LEU A 18 -2.47 13.09 3.26
N GLY A 19 -1.79 12.00 2.93
CA GLY A 19 -2.36 10.93 2.11
C GLY A 19 -3.60 10.28 2.75
N ARG A 20 -3.62 10.15 4.07
CA ARG A 20 -4.81 9.68 4.82
C ARG A 20 -5.94 10.71 4.81
N ALA A 21 -5.61 11.99 4.98
CA ALA A 21 -6.60 13.07 4.94
C ALA A 21 -7.29 13.15 3.57
N PHE A 22 -6.53 13.10 2.47
CA PHE A 22 -7.10 13.10 1.12
C PHE A 22 -8.01 11.90 0.86
N ARG A 23 -7.65 10.71 1.31
CA ARG A 23 -8.51 9.51 1.19
C ARG A 23 -9.78 9.61 2.01
N ALA A 24 -9.70 10.16 3.22
CA ALA A 24 -10.87 10.39 4.06
C ALA A 24 -11.81 11.43 3.46
N TRP A 25 -11.25 12.50 2.90
CA TRP A 25 -12.01 13.58 2.27
C TRP A 25 -12.76 13.15 1.01
N THR A 26 -12.11 12.33 0.17
CA THR A 26 -12.72 11.92 -1.11
C THR A 26 -13.68 10.73 -0.97
N GLY A 27 -13.57 9.95 0.10
CA GLY A 27 -14.30 8.69 0.28
C GLY A 27 -13.96 7.59 -0.74
N ASP A 28 -13.16 7.94 -1.77
CA ASP A 28 -12.70 7.03 -2.83
C ASP A 28 -11.17 6.93 -2.78
N ARG A 29 -10.70 5.69 -2.69
CA ARG A 29 -9.26 5.43 -2.58
C ARG A 29 -8.47 5.93 -3.79
N LEU A 30 -8.95 5.65 -5.01
CA LEU A 30 -8.21 6.01 -6.23
C LEU A 30 -8.17 7.52 -6.46
N ARG A 31 -9.31 8.17 -6.25
CA ARG A 31 -9.41 9.64 -6.34
C ARG A 31 -8.56 10.31 -5.26
N GLY A 32 -8.62 9.80 -4.04
CA GLY A 32 -7.82 10.30 -2.94
C GLY A 32 -6.32 10.16 -3.17
N GLU A 33 -5.85 9.02 -3.68
CA GLU A 33 -4.45 8.79 -4.02
C GLU A 33 -4.00 9.70 -5.19
N ALA A 34 -4.82 9.89 -6.21
CA ALA A 34 -4.51 10.76 -7.34
C ALA A 34 -4.43 12.24 -6.91
N LEU A 35 -5.43 12.73 -6.17
CA LEU A 35 -5.44 14.10 -5.63
C LEU A 35 -4.28 14.33 -4.66
N PHE A 36 -3.94 13.36 -3.83
CA PHE A 36 -2.80 13.43 -2.95
C PHE A 36 -1.49 13.64 -3.71
N ILE A 37 -1.24 12.88 -4.80
CA ILE A 37 -0.03 13.02 -5.61
C ILE A 37 0.02 14.41 -6.26
N VAL A 38 -1.09 14.88 -6.84
CA VAL A 38 -1.17 16.22 -7.45
C VAL A 38 -0.93 17.31 -6.41
N ALA A 39 -1.58 17.22 -5.26
CA ALA A 39 -1.42 18.19 -4.18
C ALA A 39 -0.01 18.19 -3.59
N LEU A 40 0.58 16.99 -3.41
CA LEU A 40 1.95 16.83 -2.91
C LEU A 40 2.95 17.49 -3.86
N THR A 41 2.82 17.26 -5.17
CA THR A 41 3.69 17.86 -6.18
C THR A 41 3.48 19.37 -6.28
N GLY A 42 2.24 19.82 -6.33
CA GLY A 42 1.92 21.25 -6.40
C GLY A 42 2.42 22.03 -5.17
N LEU A 43 2.25 21.46 -3.97
CA LEU A 43 2.75 22.05 -2.73
C LEU A 43 4.28 22.07 -2.67
N ALA A 44 4.94 21.02 -3.17
CA ALA A 44 6.41 20.98 -3.27
C ALA A 44 6.93 22.09 -4.18
N LEU A 45 6.33 22.28 -5.34
CA LEU A 45 6.70 23.35 -6.27
C LEU A 45 6.42 24.73 -5.67
N ALA A 46 5.27 24.92 -5.03
CA ALA A 46 4.94 26.19 -4.36
C ALA A 46 5.93 26.52 -3.24
N LEU A 47 6.32 25.52 -2.45
CA LEU A 47 7.31 25.68 -1.40
C LEU A 47 8.71 26.05 -1.96
N LEU A 48 9.12 25.34 -3.02
CA LEU A 48 10.37 25.66 -3.71
C LEU A 48 10.40 27.09 -4.24
N MET A 49 9.31 27.51 -4.89
CA MET A 49 9.18 28.88 -5.39
C MET A 49 9.15 29.91 -4.27
N ALA A 50 8.45 29.65 -3.18
CA ALA A 50 8.40 30.53 -2.02
C ALA A 50 9.79 30.70 -1.38
N HIS A 51 10.55 29.61 -1.27
CA HIS A 51 11.92 29.62 -0.77
C HIS A 51 12.86 30.41 -1.69
N TYR A 52 12.76 30.18 -3.00
CA TYR A 52 13.58 30.90 -3.99
C TYR A 52 13.26 32.40 -4.00
N LEU A 53 11.98 32.76 -4.06
CA LEU A 53 11.55 34.17 -4.04
C LEU A 53 11.90 34.84 -2.72
N GLY A 54 11.70 34.15 -1.60
CA GLY A 54 12.09 34.65 -0.28
C GLY A 54 13.59 34.96 -0.20
N TRP A 55 14.44 34.05 -0.71
CA TRP A 55 15.87 34.32 -0.82
C TRP A 55 16.17 35.50 -1.74
N ALA A 56 15.59 35.54 -2.94
CA ALA A 56 15.87 36.59 -3.91
C ALA A 56 15.50 37.98 -3.39
N LEU A 57 14.36 38.11 -2.70
CA LEU A 57 13.88 39.39 -2.15
C LEU A 57 14.65 39.81 -0.89
N LEU A 58 15.00 38.86 -0.02
CA LEU A 58 15.62 39.17 1.27
C LEU A 58 17.15 39.17 1.21
N LYS A 59 17.75 38.72 0.11
CA LYS A 59 19.21 38.62 -0.05
C LYS A 59 20.00 39.87 0.39
N PRO A 60 19.62 41.10 0.02
CA PRO A 60 20.37 42.29 0.44
C PRO A 60 20.42 42.41 1.97
N VAL A 61 19.28 42.22 2.65
CA VAL A 61 19.20 42.33 4.11
C VAL A 61 19.93 41.19 4.80
N LEU A 62 19.80 39.96 4.26
CA LEU A 62 20.42 38.77 4.83
C LEU A 62 21.94 38.77 4.71
N THR A 63 22.51 39.35 3.63
CA THR A 63 23.97 39.42 3.46
C THR A 63 24.63 40.42 4.42
N GLU A 64 23.88 41.43 4.89
CA GLU A 64 24.37 42.42 5.85
C GLU A 64 24.28 41.93 7.30
N ASN A 65 23.42 40.93 7.58
CA ASN A 65 23.13 40.47 8.93
C ASN A 65 23.25 38.94 9.03
N PRO A 66 24.39 38.39 9.48
CA PRO A 66 24.61 36.94 9.58
C PRO A 66 23.59 36.20 10.43
N ASP A 67 23.09 36.81 11.53
CA ASP A 67 22.10 36.19 12.42
C ASP A 67 20.75 35.99 11.71
N TRP A 68 20.33 36.99 10.92
CA TRP A 68 19.12 36.87 10.09
C TRP A 68 19.26 35.84 8.99
N GLN A 69 20.45 35.69 8.43
CA GLN A 69 20.75 34.66 7.44
C GLN A 69 20.61 33.25 8.06
N LEU A 70 21.12 33.04 9.27
CA LEU A 70 20.97 31.77 9.98
C LEU A 70 19.50 31.45 10.25
N LEU A 71 18.73 32.41 10.78
CA LEU A 71 17.31 32.24 11.05
C LEU A 71 16.51 31.94 9.78
N PHE A 72 16.83 32.58 8.66
CA PHE A 72 16.22 32.32 7.37
C PHE A 72 16.44 30.87 6.95
N TRP A 73 17.67 30.36 6.99
CA TRP A 73 17.96 28.98 6.61
C TRP A 73 17.35 27.95 7.56
N LEU A 74 17.32 28.22 8.85
CA LEU A 74 16.62 27.37 9.82
C LEU A 74 15.11 27.31 9.54
N GLY A 75 14.49 28.44 9.22
CA GLY A 75 13.09 28.53 8.82
C GLY A 75 12.79 27.71 7.55
N GLN A 76 13.69 27.82 6.55
CA GLN A 76 13.59 27.04 5.32
C GLN A 76 13.66 25.54 5.61
N LEU A 77 14.66 25.12 6.40
CA LEU A 77 14.83 23.71 6.76
C LEU A 77 13.63 23.18 7.58
N ALA A 78 13.15 23.99 8.53
CA ALA A 78 12.01 23.61 9.35
C ALA A 78 10.72 23.45 8.51
N SER A 79 10.46 24.36 7.58
CA SER A 79 9.29 24.28 6.68
C SER A 79 9.38 23.10 5.74
N ALA A 80 10.56 22.83 5.16
CA ALA A 80 10.78 21.68 4.30
C ALA A 80 10.64 20.36 5.09
N GLY A 81 11.22 20.32 6.31
CA GLY A 81 11.10 19.17 7.21
C GLY A 81 9.68 18.88 7.65
N LEU A 82 8.91 19.92 8.01
CA LEU A 82 7.50 19.79 8.36
C LEU A 82 6.68 19.25 7.17
N TRP A 83 6.88 19.82 6.00
CA TRP A 83 6.21 19.37 4.79
C TRP A 83 6.54 17.91 4.46
N ALA A 84 7.82 17.54 4.50
CA ALA A 84 8.27 16.17 4.28
C ALA A 84 7.67 15.21 5.32
N GLY A 85 7.64 15.59 6.58
CA GLY A 85 7.05 14.80 7.65
C GLY A 85 5.55 14.56 7.44
N LEU A 86 4.80 15.60 7.09
CA LEU A 86 3.36 15.49 6.87
C LEU A 86 2.99 14.77 5.57
N GLY A 87 3.76 15.01 4.50
CA GLY A 87 3.45 14.55 3.14
C GLY A 87 4.12 13.24 2.75
N LEU A 88 5.35 13.00 3.18
CA LEU A 88 6.13 11.84 2.73
C LEU A 88 6.21 10.72 3.76
N VAL A 89 6.24 11.03 5.07
CA VAL A 89 6.38 10.00 6.10
C VAL A 89 5.07 9.25 6.29
N GLY A 90 5.02 8.03 5.78
CA GLY A 90 3.87 7.13 5.91
C GLY A 90 4.29 5.67 5.92
N LEU A 91 3.62 4.87 6.74
CA LEU A 91 3.82 3.44 6.81
C LEU A 91 2.55 2.71 6.39
N ARG A 92 2.67 1.90 5.35
CA ARG A 92 1.60 1.01 4.93
C ARG A 92 1.36 -0.03 6.03
N PRO A 93 0.11 -0.24 6.46
CA PRO A 93 -0.20 -1.28 7.43
C PRO A 93 0.23 -2.66 6.95
N ALA A 94 0.69 -3.48 7.89
CA ALA A 94 0.97 -4.88 7.63
C ALA A 94 -0.29 -5.61 7.16
N VAL A 95 -0.13 -6.58 6.28
CA VAL A 95 -1.16 -7.56 5.97
C VAL A 95 -0.99 -8.73 6.93
N THR A 96 -2.06 -9.14 7.56
CA THR A 96 -2.12 -10.33 8.40
C THR A 96 -3.12 -11.30 7.80
N VAL A 97 -2.72 -12.54 7.61
CA VAL A 97 -3.58 -13.61 7.10
C VAL A 97 -3.58 -14.73 8.12
N ALA A 98 -4.73 -15.00 8.70
CA ALA A 98 -4.95 -16.14 9.59
C ALA A 98 -5.71 -17.24 8.81
N CYS A 99 -5.14 -18.44 8.78
CA CYS A 99 -5.78 -19.60 8.16
C CYS A 99 -6.61 -20.32 9.22
N THR A 100 -7.91 -20.07 9.27
CA THR A 100 -8.85 -20.77 10.14
C THR A 100 -9.28 -22.12 9.51
N PRO A 101 -9.93 -23.03 10.24
CA PRO A 101 -10.44 -24.27 9.66
C PRO A 101 -11.48 -24.05 8.55
N SER A 102 -12.19 -22.93 8.57
CA SER A 102 -13.26 -22.60 7.62
C SER A 102 -12.86 -21.66 6.50
N GLY A 103 -11.64 -21.05 6.56
CA GLY A 103 -11.24 -20.09 5.54
C GLY A 103 -10.07 -19.21 5.96
N LEU A 104 -9.87 -18.15 5.22
CA LEU A 104 -8.84 -17.14 5.41
C LEU A 104 -9.45 -15.88 6.01
N GLU A 105 -8.86 -15.40 7.09
CA GLU A 105 -9.14 -14.07 7.63
C GLU A 105 -7.98 -13.14 7.28
N ILE A 106 -8.26 -12.14 6.45
CA ILE A 106 -7.28 -11.21 5.90
C ILE A 106 -7.53 -9.84 6.51
N GLU A 107 -6.52 -9.28 7.16
CA GLU A 107 -6.61 -7.97 7.79
C GLU A 107 -5.51 -7.04 7.29
N GLN A 108 -5.85 -5.77 7.04
CA GLN A 108 -4.91 -4.70 6.74
C GLN A 108 -5.46 -3.34 7.14
N GLY A 109 -4.85 -2.68 8.13
CA GLY A 109 -5.18 -1.29 8.49
C GLY A 109 -6.64 -1.08 8.89
N GLY A 110 -7.20 -1.99 9.67
CA GLY A 110 -8.61 -1.96 10.11
C GLY A 110 -9.62 -2.46 9.07
N ARG A 111 -9.16 -2.87 7.89
CA ARG A 111 -10.01 -3.57 6.90
C ARG A 111 -9.86 -5.06 7.12
N CYS A 112 -10.97 -5.76 7.26
CA CYS A 112 -11.01 -7.20 7.40
C CYS A 112 -11.82 -7.82 6.25
N ARG A 113 -11.39 -8.97 5.76
CA ARG A 113 -12.11 -9.77 4.78
C ARG A 113 -11.94 -11.24 5.13
N THR A 114 -13.06 -11.93 5.26
CA THR A 114 -13.09 -13.38 5.42
C THR A 114 -13.40 -14.02 4.07
N VAL A 115 -12.61 -15.03 3.70
CA VAL A 115 -12.79 -15.85 2.49
C VAL A 115 -12.93 -17.29 2.95
N SER A 116 -14.11 -17.87 2.80
CA SER A 116 -14.32 -19.31 3.07
C SER A 116 -13.59 -20.15 2.03
N TYR A 117 -13.06 -21.29 2.42
CA TYR A 117 -12.48 -22.25 1.47
C TYR A 117 -13.51 -22.76 0.47
N ASP A 118 -14.77 -22.95 0.88
CA ASP A 118 -15.86 -23.37 -0.01
C ASP A 118 -16.20 -22.33 -1.09
N ALA A 119 -15.96 -21.04 -0.80
CA ALA A 119 -16.17 -19.95 -1.75
C ALA A 119 -14.96 -19.63 -2.60
N LEU A 120 -13.83 -20.33 -2.40
CA LEU A 120 -12.59 -20.14 -3.12
C LEU A 120 -12.56 -21.04 -4.37
N GLU A 121 -12.70 -20.43 -5.55
CA GLU A 121 -12.69 -21.13 -6.83
C GLU A 121 -11.27 -21.45 -7.31
N ALA A 122 -10.34 -20.51 -7.13
CA ALA A 122 -8.93 -20.66 -7.54
C ALA A 122 -8.01 -19.70 -6.79
N ALA A 123 -6.74 -20.11 -6.65
CA ALA A 123 -5.66 -19.29 -6.14
C ALA A 123 -4.54 -19.24 -7.18
N GLU A 124 -4.34 -18.08 -7.82
CA GLU A 124 -3.36 -17.91 -8.89
C GLU A 124 -2.26 -16.93 -8.47
N ALA A 125 -0.99 -17.30 -8.68
CA ALA A 125 0.10 -16.35 -8.58
C ALA A 125 0.18 -15.54 -9.87
N ILE A 126 0.11 -14.21 -9.77
CA ILE A 126 0.27 -13.29 -10.88
C ILE A 126 1.50 -12.41 -10.68
N SER A 127 2.24 -12.14 -11.75
CA SER A 127 3.42 -11.28 -11.65
C SER A 127 3.03 -9.84 -11.26
N ALA A 128 3.89 -9.17 -10.51
CA ALA A 128 3.72 -7.77 -10.16
C ALA A 128 3.56 -6.87 -11.39
N THR A 129 4.25 -7.19 -12.50
CA THR A 129 4.12 -6.49 -13.78
C THR A 129 2.72 -6.61 -14.36
N THR A 130 2.15 -7.81 -14.34
CA THR A 130 0.76 -8.04 -14.79
C THR A 130 -0.23 -7.31 -13.90
N TYR A 131 -0.02 -7.36 -12.56
CA TYR A 131 -0.82 -6.62 -11.61
C TYR A 131 -0.76 -5.10 -11.88
N HIS A 132 0.41 -4.52 -12.10
CA HIS A 132 0.57 -3.10 -12.39
C HIS A 132 -0.05 -2.70 -13.73
N ARG A 133 0.13 -3.51 -14.76
CA ARG A 133 -0.45 -3.25 -16.10
C ARG A 133 -1.98 -3.19 -16.05
N HIS A 134 -2.59 -4.02 -15.23
CA HIS A 134 -4.05 -4.14 -15.10
C HIS A 134 -4.57 -3.63 -13.75
N TYR A 135 -3.84 -2.73 -13.08
CA TYR A 135 -4.14 -2.32 -11.71
C TYR A 135 -5.56 -1.77 -11.53
N ARG A 136 -6.10 -1.07 -12.54
CA ARG A 136 -7.48 -0.54 -12.51
C ARG A 136 -8.52 -1.65 -12.38
N ARG A 137 -8.29 -2.78 -13.02
CA ARG A 137 -9.15 -3.96 -12.91
C ARG A 137 -9.12 -4.53 -11.50
N TYR A 138 -7.94 -4.57 -10.88
CA TYR A 138 -7.76 -5.11 -9.53
C TYR A 138 -8.05 -4.08 -8.43
N ALA A 139 -8.00 -2.78 -8.73
CA ALA A 139 -8.32 -1.74 -7.76
C ALA A 139 -9.79 -1.72 -7.34
N ALA A 140 -10.70 -2.20 -8.20
CA ALA A 140 -12.14 -2.36 -7.89
C ALA A 140 -12.42 -3.59 -7.01
N THR A 141 -11.43 -4.44 -6.74
CA THR A 141 -11.54 -5.65 -5.93
C THR A 141 -11.01 -5.41 -4.52
N ALA A 142 -11.14 -6.42 -3.64
CA ALA A 142 -10.52 -6.37 -2.34
C ALA A 142 -9.01 -6.59 -2.47
N VAL A 143 -8.22 -5.56 -2.19
CA VAL A 143 -6.75 -5.57 -2.35
C VAL A 143 -6.09 -5.44 -0.98
N PHE A 144 -5.30 -6.45 -0.61
CA PHE A 144 -4.51 -6.54 0.61
C PHE A 144 -3.05 -6.80 0.24
N VAL A 145 -2.27 -5.74 0.13
CA VAL A 145 -0.88 -5.82 -0.30
C VAL A 145 0.03 -5.12 0.69
N GLY A 146 0.95 -5.85 1.30
CA GLY A 146 1.97 -5.32 2.21
C GLY A 146 3.11 -4.67 1.44
N ALA A 147 3.70 -5.40 0.51
CA ALA A 147 4.66 -4.91 -0.47
C ALA A 147 4.44 -5.66 -1.78
N LEU A 148 4.60 -4.95 -2.89
CA LEU A 148 4.64 -5.57 -4.21
C LEU A 148 6.09 -5.98 -4.45
N ARG A 149 6.35 -7.27 -4.44
CA ARG A 149 7.58 -7.86 -4.94
C ARG A 149 7.31 -8.49 -6.30
N ASP A 150 7.81 -9.68 -6.55
CA ASP A 150 7.77 -10.30 -7.87
C ASP A 150 6.38 -10.82 -8.24
N GLU A 151 5.62 -11.29 -7.22
CA GLU A 151 4.32 -11.91 -7.40
C GLU A 151 3.30 -11.46 -6.35
N VAL A 152 2.02 -11.50 -6.72
CA VAL A 152 0.87 -11.39 -5.82
C VAL A 152 -0.07 -12.57 -6.05
N LEU A 153 -0.78 -12.95 -5.02
CA LEU A 153 -1.76 -14.03 -5.07
C LEU A 153 -3.14 -13.46 -5.41
N LEU A 154 -3.75 -13.95 -6.47
CA LEU A 154 -5.11 -13.64 -6.87
C LEU A 154 -6.01 -14.78 -6.41
N LEU A 155 -6.86 -14.51 -5.43
CA LEU A 155 -7.88 -15.44 -4.94
C LEU A 155 -9.18 -15.14 -5.69
N ARG A 156 -9.64 -16.08 -6.49
CA ARG A 156 -10.96 -16.01 -7.14
C ARG A 156 -12.00 -16.53 -6.19
N THR A 157 -13.01 -15.72 -5.93
CA THR A 157 -14.11 -16.07 -5.02
C THR A 157 -15.44 -15.71 -5.65
N GLU A 158 -16.52 -16.38 -5.27
CA GLU A 158 -17.89 -16.06 -5.70
C GLU A 158 -18.26 -14.58 -5.47
N ARG A 159 -17.70 -13.94 -4.44
CA ARG A 159 -17.93 -12.53 -4.10
C ARG A 159 -16.95 -11.55 -4.79
N GLY A 160 -16.27 -12.04 -5.82
CA GLY A 160 -15.28 -11.29 -6.58
C GLY A 160 -13.83 -11.55 -6.12
N PRO A 161 -12.86 -11.20 -6.98
CA PRO A 161 -11.47 -11.51 -6.75
C PRO A 161 -10.89 -10.73 -5.56
N VAL A 162 -9.97 -11.38 -4.83
CA VAL A 162 -9.19 -10.78 -3.74
C VAL A 162 -7.72 -10.85 -4.13
N VAL A 163 -7.03 -9.71 -4.10
CA VAL A 163 -5.59 -9.65 -4.35
C VAL A 163 -4.84 -9.59 -3.03
N LEU A 164 -3.93 -10.53 -2.84
CA LEU A 164 -3.14 -10.67 -1.64
C LEU A 164 -1.65 -10.64 -1.98
N GLY A 165 -0.88 -9.78 -1.34
CA GLY A 165 0.58 -9.70 -1.48
C GLY A 165 1.24 -9.65 -0.12
N LEU A 166 1.91 -10.74 0.26
CA LEU A 166 2.82 -10.76 1.40
C LEU A 166 4.19 -10.26 0.93
N ALA A 167 4.88 -9.50 1.79
CA ALA A 167 6.21 -8.97 1.45
C ALA A 167 7.29 -10.07 1.43
N ASP A 168 7.01 -11.21 2.04
CA ASP A 168 7.90 -12.35 2.15
C ASP A 168 7.46 -13.43 1.14
N ALA A 169 8.38 -13.83 0.25
CA ALA A 169 8.13 -14.84 -0.77
C ALA A 169 7.91 -16.23 -0.16
N GLU A 170 8.63 -16.56 0.92
CA GLU A 170 8.46 -17.85 1.60
C GLU A 170 7.10 -17.95 2.27
N ALA A 171 6.69 -16.88 2.98
CA ALA A 171 5.37 -16.80 3.59
C ALA A 171 4.25 -16.85 2.54
N GLN A 172 4.46 -16.24 1.37
CA GLN A 172 3.49 -16.28 0.27
C GLN A 172 3.40 -17.68 -0.36
N ALA A 173 4.52 -18.35 -0.57
CA ALA A 173 4.56 -19.73 -1.06
C ALA A 173 3.94 -20.71 -0.06
N ALA A 174 4.26 -20.57 1.23
CA ALA A 174 3.67 -21.37 2.29
C ALA A 174 2.15 -21.14 2.44
N LEU A 175 1.69 -19.92 2.26
CA LEU A 175 0.26 -19.61 2.23
C LEU A 175 -0.40 -20.27 1.01
N ARG A 176 0.22 -20.13 -0.17
CA ARG A 176 -0.27 -20.72 -1.41
C ARG A 176 -0.41 -22.24 -1.30
N SER A 177 0.60 -22.95 -0.80
CA SER A 177 0.57 -24.41 -0.65
C SER A 177 -0.53 -24.91 0.31
N ARG A 178 -1.04 -24.04 1.20
CA ARG A 178 -2.19 -24.35 2.06
C ARG A 178 -3.53 -24.10 1.43
N ILE A 179 -3.60 -23.17 0.48
CA ILE A 179 -4.83 -22.76 -0.19
C ILE A 179 -5.12 -23.65 -1.39
N GLU A 180 -4.07 -24.07 -2.10
CA GLU A 180 -4.21 -25.05 -3.19
C GLU A 180 -4.56 -26.41 -2.57
N PRO A 181 -5.75 -26.95 -2.85
CA PRO A 181 -6.07 -28.31 -2.39
C PRO A 181 -4.99 -29.23 -2.94
N THR A 182 -4.39 -30.02 -2.06
CA THR A 182 -3.45 -31.05 -2.48
C THR A 182 -4.18 -31.94 -3.48
N GLU A 183 -3.69 -32.04 -4.73
CA GLU A 183 -4.23 -32.93 -5.78
C GLU A 183 -4.36 -34.41 -5.31
N ALA A 184 -3.83 -34.73 -4.12
CA ALA A 184 -3.93 -36.04 -3.49
C ALA A 184 -5.35 -36.42 -3.04
N ASP A 185 -6.29 -35.49 -2.95
CA ASP A 185 -7.67 -35.77 -2.54
C ASP A 185 -8.65 -35.88 -3.74
N ALA A 186 -8.12 -35.76 -4.96
CA ALA A 186 -8.86 -36.18 -6.15
C ALA A 186 -8.94 -37.71 -6.15
N SER A 187 -10.02 -38.23 -5.60
CA SER A 187 -10.34 -39.68 -5.66
C SER A 187 -10.16 -40.18 -7.08
N PRO A 188 -9.46 -41.35 -7.28
CA PRO A 188 -9.29 -41.88 -8.61
C PRO A 188 -10.67 -42.07 -9.28
N PRO A 189 -10.77 -41.83 -10.60
CA PRO A 189 -12.05 -41.98 -11.30
C PRO A 189 -12.58 -43.39 -11.09
N VAL A 190 -13.77 -43.49 -10.53
CA VAL A 190 -14.50 -44.75 -10.38
C VAL A 190 -14.63 -45.35 -11.77
N PRO A 191 -14.09 -46.56 -12.05
CA PRO A 191 -14.29 -47.22 -13.34
C PRO A 191 -15.78 -47.44 -13.53
N GLN A 192 -16.35 -46.80 -14.55
CA GLN A 192 -17.71 -47.04 -14.97
C GLN A 192 -17.80 -48.45 -15.60
N PRO A 193 -18.86 -49.20 -15.30
CA PRO A 193 -19.09 -50.56 -15.79
C PRO A 193 -19.37 -50.61 -17.30
#